data_9e642ab64af8173b5baa69b0c7ff4730
#
_entry.id   9e642ab64af8173b5baa69b0c7ff4730
#
_cell.length_a   1.000
_cell.length_b   1.000
_cell.length_c   1.000
_cell.angle_alpha   90.00
_cell.angle_beta   90.00
_cell.angle_gamma   90.00
#
_symmetry.space_group_name_H-M   'P 1'
#
loop_
_entity.id
_entity.type
_entity.pdbx_description
1 polymer ?
#
loop_
_entity_poly.entity_id
_entity_poly.type
_entity_poly.pdbx_seq_one_letter_code
_entity_poly.pdbx_strand_id
1 'polypeptide(L)'
;MANISSMPTTPQPLEKSNDVEFLRIGKFHEVLFIGVAVMAQFMCLAGLGQAISPAGYIASGLGVTNPGQMAWFSAAYSLTTGTFILIAGRMGDILGHKRMLIFGYLFLGIWSGFAGFSAYVGRQIFFDVCRAMQGIGSAMLAPNALALLGRAYRPGLKKNLTFALFGAMAPWGFVIGALCGAVFAQLAWWPWTFWSFGIASFALSAFALLAVPKQLGKDAQFAGGHQRPDFDWAGSVTGVVGLVLVNIAWNNGPLYGWGTPHVYFILIIGFLALATFLWIEGRAVSPLLPVSAFNGTVTYTMALIGIGWGSFGIWIYYSWRFLEEIRGQTPLLVSAEFTPALICGLIAAGATGFMLTHTPVSFTMLLAMIAFLAGQVITAFQPTQQIYWAQMFVAIVIMPFGMDMSFPAGTVILSNHMPREHQGLAASLVNTMVNYSISIALGIAGTVEVQVNNGGVTPQDIMSGIRCSWFTGVALAGCGVVLGAIYFVRAMVKEGWKVESH
;
A
#
# COMPACT_ATOMS: atom_id res chain seq x y z
N MET A 1 -40.74 10.56 -66.56
CA MET A 1 -41.24 9.38 -65.80
C MET A 1 -40.04 8.62 -65.32
N ALA A 2 -39.61 8.84 -64.06
CA ALA A 2 -38.54 8.14 -63.44
C ALA A 2 -39.07 7.46 -62.17
N ASN A 3 -38.91 6.15 -62.14
CA ASN A 3 -39.35 5.26 -61.07
C ASN A 3 -38.62 5.51 -59.79
N ILE A 4 -39.30 5.89 -58.73
CA ILE A 4 -38.78 5.91 -57.35
C ILE A 4 -39.13 4.54 -56.76
N SER A 5 -38.13 3.64 -56.70
CA SER A 5 -38.24 2.38 -55.97
C SER A 5 -37.98 2.62 -54.47
N SER A 6 -39.01 2.34 -53.68
CA SER A 6 -39.05 2.36 -52.23
C SER A 6 -38.03 1.40 -51.63
N MET A 7 -37.12 1.91 -50.81
CA MET A 7 -36.28 1.11 -49.86
C MET A 7 -37.17 0.69 -48.67
N PRO A 8 -37.15 -0.56 -48.27
CA PRO A 8 -37.73 -0.99 -46.99
C PRO A 8 -36.75 -0.66 -45.84
N THR A 9 -37.14 0.26 -45.01
CA THR A 9 -36.51 0.48 -43.70
C THR A 9 -36.94 -0.60 -42.73
N THR A 10 -36.22 -1.72 -42.73
CA THR A 10 -36.30 -2.65 -41.61
C THR A 10 -35.31 -2.18 -40.53
N PRO A 11 -35.77 -1.87 -39.31
CA PRO A 11 -34.85 -1.58 -38.22
C PRO A 11 -34.05 -2.86 -37.94
N GLN A 12 -32.72 -2.81 -38.08
CA GLN A 12 -31.86 -3.86 -37.57
C GLN A 12 -32.10 -4.00 -36.06
N PRO A 13 -32.28 -5.24 -35.55
CA PRO A 13 -32.36 -5.47 -34.14
C PRO A 13 -31.05 -4.97 -33.52
N LEU A 14 -31.15 -4.05 -32.57
CA LEU A 14 -30.03 -3.68 -31.69
C LEU A 14 -29.39 -4.98 -31.21
N GLU A 15 -28.11 -5.19 -31.57
CA GLU A 15 -27.29 -6.26 -31.05
C GLU A 15 -27.48 -6.28 -29.52
N LYS A 16 -28.00 -7.42 -29.04
CA LYS A 16 -28.09 -7.69 -27.61
C LYS A 16 -26.70 -7.44 -27.03
N SER A 17 -26.57 -6.35 -26.28
CA SER A 17 -25.40 -6.10 -25.47
C SER A 17 -25.07 -7.40 -24.74
N ASN A 18 -23.82 -7.89 -24.88
CA ASN A 18 -23.33 -9.05 -24.17
C ASN A 18 -23.66 -8.86 -22.67
N ASP A 19 -24.72 -9.52 -22.22
CA ASP A 19 -25.04 -9.58 -20.80
C ASP A 19 -23.86 -10.28 -20.12
N VAL A 20 -23.01 -9.48 -19.48
CA VAL A 20 -21.95 -10.00 -18.64
C VAL A 20 -22.64 -10.86 -17.58
N GLU A 21 -22.48 -12.17 -17.71
CA GLU A 21 -23.10 -13.16 -16.83
C GLU A 21 -22.51 -13.00 -15.43
N PHE A 22 -23.20 -12.21 -14.58
CA PHE A 22 -22.80 -11.99 -13.20
C PHE A 22 -22.95 -13.27 -12.39
N LEU A 23 -22.03 -13.44 -11.46
CA LEU A 23 -21.83 -14.66 -10.70
C LEU A 23 -23.11 -15.14 -9.99
N ARG A 24 -23.62 -16.32 -10.32
CA ARG A 24 -24.67 -17.02 -9.58
C ARG A 24 -24.04 -18.19 -8.82
N ILE A 25 -23.71 -17.96 -7.55
CA ILE A 25 -23.15 -18.97 -6.63
C ILE A 25 -24.01 -19.07 -5.38
N GLY A 26 -23.96 -20.20 -4.70
CA GLY A 26 -24.65 -20.38 -3.43
C GLY A 26 -24.10 -19.43 -2.35
N LYS A 27 -24.95 -18.99 -1.42
CA LYS A 27 -24.60 -18.01 -0.38
C LYS A 27 -23.35 -18.39 0.41
N PHE A 28 -23.18 -19.66 0.77
CA PHE A 28 -22.01 -20.15 1.49
C PHE A 28 -20.73 -19.99 0.68
N HIS A 29 -20.75 -20.37 -0.59
CA HIS A 29 -19.61 -20.25 -1.49
C HIS A 29 -19.25 -18.78 -1.74
N GLU A 30 -20.26 -17.91 -1.81
CA GLU A 30 -20.06 -16.47 -1.91
C GLU A 30 -19.37 -15.89 -0.69
N VAL A 31 -19.77 -16.26 0.52
CA VAL A 31 -19.10 -15.81 1.76
C VAL A 31 -17.65 -16.26 1.80
N LEU A 32 -17.37 -17.51 1.40
CA LEU A 32 -15.98 -18.00 1.29
C LEU A 32 -15.17 -17.23 0.26
N PHE A 33 -15.75 -16.92 -0.89
CA PHE A 33 -15.08 -16.13 -1.93
C PHE A 33 -14.75 -14.71 -1.44
N ILE A 34 -15.74 -14.02 -0.85
CA ILE A 34 -15.52 -12.68 -0.27
C ILE A 34 -14.46 -12.78 0.83
N GLY A 35 -14.56 -13.76 1.72
CA GLY A 35 -13.61 -13.98 2.80
C GLY A 35 -12.17 -14.10 2.31
N VAL A 36 -11.93 -14.97 1.33
CA VAL A 36 -10.59 -15.13 0.76
C VAL A 36 -10.09 -13.85 0.07
N ALA A 37 -10.97 -13.14 -0.63
CA ALA A 37 -10.58 -11.92 -1.32
C ALA A 37 -10.25 -10.78 -0.34
N VAL A 38 -11.03 -10.58 0.73
CA VAL A 38 -10.74 -9.52 1.71
C VAL A 38 -9.53 -9.87 2.60
N MET A 39 -9.30 -11.18 2.84
CA MET A 39 -8.09 -11.66 3.53
C MET A 39 -6.81 -11.34 2.74
N ALA A 40 -6.89 -11.09 1.43
CA ALA A 40 -5.74 -10.64 0.66
C ALA A 40 -5.22 -9.28 1.16
N GLN A 41 -6.11 -8.32 1.38
CA GLN A 41 -5.75 -7.01 1.93
C GLN A 41 -5.25 -7.13 3.39
N PHE A 42 -5.93 -7.95 4.19
CA PHE A 42 -5.51 -8.25 5.55
C PHE A 42 -4.06 -8.77 5.60
N MET A 43 -3.75 -9.80 4.82
CA MET A 43 -2.41 -10.42 4.79
C MET A 43 -1.32 -9.46 4.28
N CYS A 44 -1.66 -8.57 3.33
CA CYS A 44 -0.73 -7.53 2.89
C CYS A 44 -0.27 -6.65 4.05
N LEU A 45 -1.20 -6.14 4.86
CA LEU A 45 -0.86 -5.24 5.96
C LEU A 45 -0.38 -5.98 7.21
N ALA A 46 -0.88 -7.20 7.46
CA ALA A 46 -0.37 -8.07 8.52
C ALA A 46 1.11 -8.43 8.28
N GLY A 47 1.49 -8.65 7.01
CA GLY A 47 2.88 -8.86 6.61
C GLY A 47 3.80 -7.69 6.94
N LEU A 48 3.29 -6.46 6.95
CA LEU A 48 4.04 -5.28 7.39
C LEU A 48 4.10 -5.22 8.94
N GLY A 49 2.95 -5.29 9.60
CA GLY A 49 2.83 -5.14 11.06
C GLY A 49 3.61 -6.18 11.84
N GLN A 50 3.62 -7.44 11.37
CA GLN A 50 4.31 -8.56 12.05
C GLN A 50 5.83 -8.39 12.21
N ALA A 51 6.47 -7.49 11.49
CA ALA A 51 7.90 -7.25 11.60
C ALA A 51 8.23 -5.94 12.33
N ILE A 52 7.29 -5.02 12.41
CA ILE A 52 7.48 -3.74 13.12
C ILE A 52 7.47 -3.98 14.62
N SER A 53 6.43 -4.65 15.11
CA SER A 53 6.26 -4.87 16.54
C SER A 53 7.38 -5.69 17.19
N PRO A 54 7.79 -6.86 16.67
CA PRO A 54 8.87 -7.65 17.27
C PRO A 54 10.27 -7.27 16.77
N ALA A 55 10.46 -6.07 16.18
CA ALA A 55 11.71 -5.70 15.53
C ALA A 55 12.94 -5.86 16.45
N GLY A 56 12.84 -5.48 17.73
CA GLY A 56 13.90 -5.66 18.71
C GLY A 56 14.26 -7.12 18.99
N TYR A 57 13.26 -8.01 19.07
CA TYR A 57 13.47 -9.46 19.24
C TYR A 57 14.11 -10.10 18.01
N ILE A 58 13.69 -9.69 16.81
CA ILE A 58 14.26 -10.14 15.54
C ILE A 58 15.73 -9.68 15.45
N ALA A 59 15.99 -8.42 15.76
CA ALA A 59 17.34 -7.83 15.76
C ALA A 59 18.25 -8.57 16.71
N SER A 60 17.81 -8.80 17.95
CA SER A 60 18.57 -9.58 18.95
C SER A 60 18.86 -11.00 18.45
N GLY A 61 17.86 -11.68 17.85
CA GLY A 61 18.03 -13.02 17.31
C GLY A 61 18.97 -13.11 16.10
N LEU A 62 19.14 -12.02 15.35
CA LEU A 62 20.05 -11.93 14.20
C LEU A 62 21.38 -11.22 14.51
N GLY A 63 21.60 -10.79 15.76
CA GLY A 63 22.80 -10.07 16.16
C GLY A 63 22.91 -8.65 15.58
N VAL A 64 21.76 -8.02 15.28
CA VAL A 64 21.68 -6.66 14.72
C VAL A 64 21.54 -5.65 15.85
N THR A 65 22.40 -4.65 15.87
CA THR A 65 22.41 -3.57 16.89
C THR A 65 22.16 -2.19 16.30
N ASN A 66 22.32 -2.03 14.97
CA ASN A 66 22.17 -0.75 14.31
C ASN A 66 20.71 -0.48 13.94
N PRO A 67 20.08 0.62 14.41
CA PRO A 67 18.70 0.97 14.09
C PRO A 67 18.41 1.10 12.59
N GLY A 68 19.37 1.61 11.80
CA GLY A 68 19.24 1.70 10.35
C GLY A 68 19.14 0.33 9.66
N GLN A 69 19.80 -0.69 10.23
CA GLN A 69 19.66 -2.07 9.76
C GLN A 69 18.29 -2.66 10.14
N MET A 70 17.76 -2.33 11.32
CA MET A 70 16.43 -2.77 11.76
C MET A 70 15.31 -2.20 10.87
N ALA A 71 15.47 -0.98 10.36
CA ALA A 71 14.50 -0.36 9.47
C ALA A 71 14.26 -1.20 8.18
N TRP A 72 15.27 -1.96 7.72
CA TRP A 72 15.16 -2.84 6.57
C TRP A 72 14.16 -3.99 6.75
N PHE A 73 13.87 -4.42 7.98
CA PHE A 73 12.88 -5.46 8.25
C PHE A 73 11.48 -5.10 7.72
N SER A 74 11.15 -3.81 7.70
CA SER A 74 9.89 -3.29 7.19
C SER A 74 10.05 -2.67 5.80
N ALA A 75 11.16 -1.94 5.57
CA ALA A 75 11.42 -1.22 4.32
C ALA A 75 11.55 -2.18 3.13
N ALA A 76 12.23 -3.33 3.28
CA ALA A 76 12.37 -4.31 2.21
C ALA A 76 11.02 -4.86 1.73
N TYR A 77 10.10 -5.13 2.66
CA TYR A 77 8.74 -5.58 2.36
C TYR A 77 7.94 -4.50 1.62
N SER A 78 7.91 -3.28 2.17
CA SER A 78 7.16 -2.16 1.58
C SER A 78 7.70 -1.76 0.22
N LEU A 79 9.03 -1.74 0.05
CA LEU A 79 9.68 -1.47 -1.21
C LEU A 79 9.17 -2.39 -2.33
N THR A 80 9.26 -3.70 -2.11
CA THR A 80 8.89 -4.66 -3.15
C THR A 80 7.39 -4.75 -3.33
N THR A 81 6.59 -4.61 -2.26
CA THR A 81 5.14 -4.49 -2.39
C THR A 81 4.77 -3.32 -3.30
N GLY A 82 5.30 -2.12 -3.05
CA GLY A 82 5.01 -0.94 -3.87
C GLY A 82 5.52 -1.07 -5.31
N THR A 83 6.72 -1.61 -5.49
CA THR A 83 7.34 -1.73 -6.81
C THR A 83 6.63 -2.73 -7.72
N PHE A 84 6.21 -3.88 -7.16
CA PHE A 84 5.65 -4.98 -7.97
C PHE A 84 4.14 -4.95 -8.12
N ILE A 85 3.41 -4.08 -7.41
CA ILE A 85 1.93 -4.10 -7.39
C ILE A 85 1.32 -3.80 -8.77
N LEU A 86 1.91 -2.86 -9.54
CA LEU A 86 1.47 -2.54 -10.91
C LEU A 86 1.68 -3.72 -11.85
N ILE A 87 2.86 -4.32 -11.80
CA ILE A 87 3.22 -5.49 -12.60
C ILE A 87 2.31 -6.66 -12.27
N ALA A 88 2.09 -6.92 -10.99
CA ALA A 88 1.23 -8.01 -10.52
C ALA A 88 -0.24 -7.83 -10.93
N GLY A 89 -0.74 -6.59 -10.94
CA GLY A 89 -2.05 -6.28 -11.50
C GLY A 89 -2.14 -6.59 -12.99
N ARG A 90 -1.15 -6.12 -13.78
CA ARG A 90 -1.08 -6.38 -15.22
C ARG A 90 -0.89 -7.87 -15.54
N MET A 91 -0.07 -8.58 -14.77
CA MET A 91 0.05 -10.03 -14.89
C MET A 91 -1.29 -10.73 -14.59
N GLY A 92 -2.08 -10.21 -13.66
CA GLY A 92 -3.43 -10.70 -13.39
C GLY A 92 -4.36 -10.58 -14.59
N ASP A 93 -4.28 -9.49 -15.34
CA ASP A 93 -5.02 -9.31 -16.59
C ASP A 93 -4.63 -10.34 -17.66
N ILE A 94 -3.34 -10.72 -17.74
CA ILE A 94 -2.81 -11.63 -18.77
C ILE A 94 -2.95 -13.10 -18.36
N LEU A 95 -2.55 -13.45 -17.13
CA LEU A 95 -2.48 -14.83 -16.63
C LEU A 95 -3.74 -15.28 -15.91
N GLY A 96 -4.61 -14.31 -15.56
CA GLY A 96 -5.85 -14.51 -14.81
C GLY A 96 -5.69 -14.21 -13.31
N HIS A 97 -6.55 -13.35 -12.79
CA HIS A 97 -6.51 -12.86 -11.40
C HIS A 97 -6.63 -13.99 -10.35
N LYS A 98 -7.41 -15.04 -10.64
CA LYS A 98 -7.50 -16.21 -9.74
C LYS A 98 -6.16 -16.89 -9.56
N ARG A 99 -5.42 -17.12 -10.66
CA ARG A 99 -4.10 -17.77 -10.62
C ARG A 99 -3.10 -16.91 -9.87
N MET A 100 -3.11 -15.60 -10.15
CA MET A 100 -2.22 -14.64 -9.48
C MET A 100 -2.49 -14.54 -7.98
N LEU A 101 -3.77 -14.56 -7.55
CA LEU A 101 -4.15 -14.56 -6.13
C LEU A 101 -3.64 -15.83 -5.41
N ILE A 102 -3.86 -17.02 -6.01
CA ILE A 102 -3.42 -18.29 -5.44
C ILE A 102 -1.89 -18.33 -5.35
N PHE A 103 -1.20 -17.96 -6.43
CA PHE A 103 0.26 -17.92 -6.47
C PHE A 103 0.83 -16.89 -5.50
N GLY A 104 0.18 -15.74 -5.34
CA GLY A 104 0.56 -14.71 -4.37
C GLY A 104 0.54 -15.24 -2.93
N TYR A 105 -0.52 -15.95 -2.53
CA TYR A 105 -0.59 -16.60 -1.22
C TYR A 105 0.48 -17.68 -1.05
N LEU A 106 0.69 -18.54 -2.05
CA LEU A 106 1.74 -19.56 -2.01
C LEU A 106 3.12 -18.94 -1.86
N PHE A 107 3.42 -17.96 -2.67
CA PHE A 107 4.71 -17.27 -2.66
C PHE A 107 4.97 -16.56 -1.33
N LEU A 108 3.96 -15.87 -0.80
CA LEU A 108 3.99 -15.24 0.52
C LEU A 108 4.24 -16.29 1.61
N GLY A 109 3.57 -17.45 1.56
CA GLY A 109 3.74 -18.54 2.50
C GLY A 109 5.14 -19.15 2.49
N ILE A 110 5.69 -19.42 1.30
CA ILE A 110 7.05 -19.98 1.13
C ILE A 110 8.09 -19.05 1.74
N TRP A 111 8.07 -17.77 1.37
CA TRP A 111 9.05 -16.80 1.86
C TRP A 111 8.86 -16.42 3.31
N SER A 112 7.65 -16.57 3.85
CA SER A 112 7.40 -16.49 5.30
C SER A 112 8.07 -17.65 6.03
N GLY A 113 8.00 -18.86 5.49
CA GLY A 113 8.75 -20.00 6.01
C GLY A 113 10.25 -19.73 6.06
N PHE A 114 10.84 -19.26 4.97
CA PHE A 114 12.26 -18.90 4.91
C PHE A 114 12.62 -17.74 5.85
N ALA A 115 11.75 -16.73 6.02
CA ALA A 115 11.96 -15.66 6.97
C ALA A 115 12.07 -16.17 8.42
N GLY A 116 11.24 -17.15 8.81
CA GLY A 116 11.38 -17.81 10.11
C GLY A 116 12.67 -18.64 10.22
N PHE A 117 13.07 -19.34 9.15
CA PHE A 117 14.32 -20.11 9.14
C PHE A 117 15.58 -19.22 9.19
N SER A 118 15.48 -17.92 8.96
CA SER A 118 16.62 -17.01 9.08
C SER A 118 17.25 -16.98 10.49
N ALA A 119 16.48 -17.37 11.51
CA ALA A 119 16.99 -17.54 12.88
C ALA A 119 18.11 -18.56 12.99
N TYR A 120 18.09 -19.62 12.16
CA TYR A 120 19.14 -20.63 12.12
C TYR A 120 20.33 -20.19 11.26
N VAL A 121 20.07 -19.35 10.25
CA VAL A 121 21.13 -18.82 9.38
C VAL A 121 21.94 -17.71 10.08
N GLY A 122 21.30 -16.95 10.99
CA GLY A 122 21.92 -15.87 11.75
C GLY A 122 22.45 -14.73 10.87
N ARG A 123 21.84 -14.47 9.71
CA ARG A 123 22.27 -13.43 8.77
C ARG A 123 21.13 -12.47 8.46
N GLN A 124 21.29 -11.20 8.82
CA GLN A 124 20.33 -10.14 8.55
C GLN A 124 19.96 -10.06 7.07
N ILE A 125 20.96 -10.04 6.17
CA ILE A 125 20.75 -9.91 4.72
C ILE A 125 19.80 -11.01 4.21
N PHE A 126 19.93 -12.24 4.71
CA PHE A 126 19.03 -13.32 4.31
C PHE A 126 17.60 -13.04 4.76
N PHE A 127 17.40 -12.53 5.98
CA PHE A 127 16.09 -12.13 6.46
C PHE A 127 15.50 -10.99 5.62
N ASP A 128 16.28 -9.94 5.31
CA ASP A 128 15.85 -8.80 4.51
C ASP A 128 15.45 -9.22 3.09
N VAL A 129 16.19 -10.16 2.49
CA VAL A 129 15.82 -10.78 1.19
C VAL A 129 14.50 -11.53 1.32
N CYS A 130 14.30 -12.32 2.38
CA CYS A 130 13.02 -12.99 2.61
C CYS A 130 11.86 -11.98 2.76
N ARG A 131 12.10 -10.86 3.45
CA ARG A 131 11.13 -9.78 3.59
C ARG A 131 10.79 -9.15 2.24
N ALA A 132 11.81 -8.88 1.40
CA ALA A 132 11.59 -8.38 0.04
C ALA A 132 10.76 -9.36 -0.80
N MET A 133 11.04 -10.63 -0.72
CA MET A 133 10.29 -11.65 -1.46
C MET A 133 8.85 -11.80 -0.93
N GLN A 134 8.64 -11.70 0.39
CA GLN A 134 7.28 -11.61 0.95
C GLN A 134 6.50 -10.43 0.38
N GLY A 135 7.15 -9.27 0.21
CA GLY A 135 6.53 -8.09 -0.40
C GLY A 135 6.09 -8.32 -1.85
N ILE A 136 6.84 -9.08 -2.64
CA ILE A 136 6.42 -9.49 -3.99
C ILE A 136 5.16 -10.36 -3.93
N GLY A 137 5.09 -11.32 -2.99
CA GLY A 137 3.89 -12.12 -2.76
C GLY A 137 2.69 -11.25 -2.40
N SER A 138 2.87 -10.28 -1.51
CA SER A 138 1.86 -9.29 -1.11
C SER A 138 1.37 -8.46 -2.30
N ALA A 139 2.28 -7.98 -3.15
CA ALA A 139 1.95 -7.23 -4.34
C ALA A 139 1.01 -7.97 -5.31
N MET A 140 1.08 -9.30 -5.33
CA MET A 140 0.19 -10.14 -6.15
C MET A 140 -1.22 -10.28 -5.55
N LEU A 141 -1.41 -10.05 -4.26
CA LEU A 141 -2.67 -10.29 -3.59
C LEU A 141 -3.68 -9.17 -3.82
N ALA A 142 -3.39 -7.96 -3.37
CA ALA A 142 -4.36 -6.87 -3.29
C ALA A 142 -4.99 -6.50 -4.64
N PRO A 143 -4.25 -6.23 -5.74
CA PRO A 143 -4.84 -5.82 -7.01
C PRO A 143 -5.67 -6.95 -7.64
N ASN A 144 -5.22 -8.21 -7.49
CA ASN A 144 -5.91 -9.35 -8.07
C ASN A 144 -7.19 -9.70 -7.31
N ALA A 145 -7.20 -9.58 -5.98
CA ALA A 145 -8.40 -9.75 -5.18
C ALA A 145 -9.44 -8.68 -5.50
N LEU A 146 -9.01 -7.41 -5.59
CA LEU A 146 -9.89 -6.29 -5.92
C LEU A 146 -10.50 -6.43 -7.32
N ALA A 147 -9.71 -6.87 -8.31
CA ALA A 147 -10.18 -7.15 -9.66
C ALA A 147 -11.22 -8.30 -9.69
N LEU A 148 -11.00 -9.37 -8.93
CA LEU A 148 -11.97 -10.46 -8.80
C LEU A 148 -13.29 -10.00 -8.19
N LEU A 149 -13.24 -9.19 -7.11
CA LEU A 149 -14.43 -8.60 -6.49
C LEU A 149 -15.15 -7.65 -7.46
N GLY A 150 -14.38 -6.83 -8.19
CA GLY A 150 -14.91 -5.90 -9.18
C GLY A 150 -15.68 -6.58 -10.33
N ARG A 151 -15.20 -7.75 -10.76
CA ARG A 151 -15.81 -8.57 -11.84
C ARG A 151 -16.98 -9.41 -11.34
N ALA A 152 -17.01 -9.77 -10.05
CA ALA A 152 -18.06 -10.64 -9.49
C ALA A 152 -19.41 -9.96 -9.33
N TYR A 153 -19.42 -8.65 -9.08
CA TYR A 153 -20.62 -7.91 -8.68
C TYR A 153 -20.97 -6.79 -9.64
N ARG A 154 -22.29 -6.63 -9.89
CA ARG A 154 -22.85 -5.45 -10.59
C ARG A 154 -22.63 -4.19 -9.74
N PRO A 155 -22.47 -3.01 -10.38
CA PRO A 155 -22.54 -1.74 -9.65
C PRO A 155 -23.77 -1.69 -8.77
N GLY A 156 -23.60 -1.32 -7.49
CA GLY A 156 -24.66 -1.25 -6.49
C GLY A 156 -24.18 -1.53 -5.08
N LEU A 157 -25.10 -1.52 -4.13
CA LEU A 157 -24.82 -1.60 -2.69
C LEU A 157 -23.91 -2.79 -2.32
N LYS A 158 -24.15 -3.96 -2.89
CA LYS A 158 -23.38 -5.18 -2.58
C LYS A 158 -21.91 -5.06 -2.99
N LYS A 159 -21.64 -4.51 -4.17
CA LYS A 159 -20.28 -4.21 -4.64
C LYS A 159 -19.61 -3.21 -3.71
N ASN A 160 -20.28 -2.11 -3.40
CA ASN A 160 -19.76 -1.06 -2.54
C ASN A 160 -19.43 -1.58 -1.14
N LEU A 161 -20.32 -2.39 -0.53
CA LEU A 161 -20.07 -3.01 0.77
C LEU A 161 -18.87 -3.97 0.75
N THR A 162 -18.71 -4.75 -0.30
CA THR A 162 -17.58 -5.69 -0.44
C THR A 162 -16.26 -4.95 -0.59
N PHE A 163 -16.25 -3.84 -1.34
CA PHE A 163 -15.06 -2.98 -1.49
C PHE A 163 -14.74 -2.24 -0.17
N ALA A 164 -15.76 -1.77 0.54
CA ALA A 164 -15.57 -1.16 1.86
C ALA A 164 -14.98 -2.16 2.86
N LEU A 165 -15.49 -3.41 2.88
CA LEU A 165 -14.95 -4.48 3.70
C LEU A 165 -13.50 -4.80 3.35
N PHE A 166 -13.17 -4.85 2.05
CA PHE A 166 -11.79 -5.02 1.59
C PHE A 166 -10.86 -3.91 2.12
N GLY A 167 -11.28 -2.65 2.01
CA GLY A 167 -10.53 -1.51 2.54
C GLY A 167 -10.35 -1.57 4.06
N ALA A 168 -11.40 -1.90 4.79
CA ALA A 168 -11.37 -2.03 6.24
C ALA A 168 -10.40 -3.10 6.76
N MET A 169 -10.05 -4.10 5.93
CA MET A 169 -9.08 -5.12 6.30
C MET A 169 -7.63 -4.58 6.38
N ALA A 170 -7.34 -3.40 5.87
CA ALA A 170 -6.00 -2.82 5.92
C ALA A 170 -5.54 -2.50 7.37
N PRO A 171 -6.20 -1.61 8.14
CA PRO A 171 -5.82 -1.36 9.53
C PRO A 171 -5.94 -2.62 10.40
N TRP A 172 -6.96 -3.46 10.16
CA TRP A 172 -7.11 -4.73 10.89
C TRP A 172 -5.93 -5.67 10.66
N GLY A 173 -5.49 -5.84 9.41
CA GLY A 173 -4.30 -6.63 9.09
C GLY A 173 -3.07 -6.12 9.82
N PHE A 174 -2.80 -4.82 9.73
CA PHE A 174 -1.64 -4.23 10.37
C PHE A 174 -1.59 -4.48 11.89
N VAL A 175 -2.65 -4.11 12.62
CA VAL A 175 -2.67 -4.22 14.09
C VAL A 175 -2.68 -5.69 14.54
N ILE A 176 -3.47 -6.55 13.90
CA ILE A 176 -3.50 -7.97 14.25
C ILE A 176 -2.16 -8.64 13.89
N GLY A 177 -1.55 -8.27 12.77
CA GLY A 177 -0.21 -8.74 12.41
C GLY A 177 0.83 -8.36 13.44
N ALA A 178 0.79 -7.09 13.93
CA ALA A 178 1.67 -6.61 14.99
C ALA A 178 1.43 -7.35 16.31
N LEU A 179 0.16 -7.53 16.71
CA LEU A 179 -0.20 -8.30 17.91
C LEU A 179 0.29 -9.75 17.84
N CYS A 180 0.03 -10.44 16.74
CA CYS A 180 0.52 -11.82 16.56
C CYS A 180 2.05 -11.88 16.59
N GLY A 181 2.71 -10.94 15.94
CA GLY A 181 4.17 -10.79 15.98
C GLY A 181 4.70 -10.65 17.40
N ALA A 182 4.09 -9.75 18.19
CA ALA A 182 4.45 -9.52 19.58
C ALA A 182 4.22 -10.76 20.46
N VAL A 183 3.05 -11.40 20.32
CA VAL A 183 2.71 -12.63 21.08
C VAL A 183 3.75 -13.72 20.85
N PHE A 184 4.07 -14.02 19.61
CA PHE A 184 5.07 -15.06 19.32
C PHE A 184 6.47 -14.66 19.76
N ALA A 185 6.87 -13.42 19.58
CA ALA A 185 8.21 -12.96 19.96
C ALA A 185 8.42 -12.96 21.47
N GLN A 186 7.40 -12.58 22.27
CA GLN A 186 7.51 -12.51 23.72
C GLN A 186 7.22 -13.82 24.44
N LEU A 187 6.19 -14.59 24.00
CA LEU A 187 5.69 -15.74 24.71
C LEU A 187 6.20 -17.08 24.17
N ALA A 188 6.81 -17.08 22.98
CA ALA A 188 7.36 -18.29 22.36
C ALA A 188 8.75 -18.03 21.78
N TRP A 189 8.86 -17.92 20.48
CA TRP A 189 10.09 -17.64 19.77
C TRP A 189 9.77 -16.84 18.50
N TRP A 190 10.46 -15.74 18.23
CA TRP A 190 10.14 -14.80 17.15
C TRP A 190 9.96 -15.42 15.75
N PRO A 191 10.63 -16.51 15.31
CA PRO A 191 10.39 -17.16 14.03
C PRO A 191 8.95 -17.67 13.84
N TRP A 192 8.26 -18.00 14.94
CA TRP A 192 6.86 -18.43 14.87
C TRP A 192 5.93 -17.35 14.32
N THR A 193 6.30 -16.08 14.43
CA THR A 193 5.61 -14.99 13.77
C THR A 193 5.49 -15.24 12.27
N PHE A 194 6.60 -15.65 11.64
CA PHE A 194 6.65 -15.87 10.20
C PHE A 194 6.13 -17.27 9.80
N TRP A 195 6.39 -18.29 10.58
CA TRP A 195 5.87 -19.63 10.28
C TRP A 195 4.35 -19.72 10.40
N SER A 196 3.74 -19.13 11.43
CA SER A 196 2.28 -19.07 11.56
C SER A 196 1.62 -18.30 10.42
N PHE A 197 2.24 -17.18 10.01
CA PHE A 197 1.81 -16.39 8.87
C PHE A 197 1.95 -17.16 7.55
N GLY A 198 3.01 -17.96 7.42
CA GLY A 198 3.20 -18.87 6.29
C GLY A 198 2.11 -19.95 6.23
N ILE A 199 1.81 -20.60 7.36
CA ILE A 199 0.74 -21.60 7.47
C ILE A 199 -0.62 -20.99 7.09
N ALA A 200 -0.94 -19.78 7.60
CA ALA A 200 -2.15 -19.07 7.23
C ALA A 200 -2.20 -18.74 5.73
N SER A 201 -1.08 -18.34 5.14
CA SER A 201 -0.97 -18.08 3.70
C SER A 201 -1.21 -19.34 2.85
N PHE A 202 -0.66 -20.49 3.24
CA PHE A 202 -0.92 -21.77 2.57
C PHE A 202 -2.38 -22.19 2.69
N ALA A 203 -2.98 -22.04 3.87
CA ALA A 203 -4.39 -22.31 4.08
C ALA A 203 -5.28 -21.41 3.18
N LEU A 204 -4.98 -20.09 3.12
CA LEU A 204 -5.70 -19.16 2.24
C LEU A 204 -5.51 -19.48 0.77
N SER A 205 -4.33 -19.95 0.35
CA SER A 205 -4.11 -20.42 -1.02
C SER A 205 -5.00 -21.63 -1.35
N ALA A 206 -5.08 -22.61 -0.46
CA ALA A 206 -5.96 -23.78 -0.60
C ALA A 206 -7.44 -23.38 -0.63
N PHE A 207 -7.86 -22.48 0.27
CA PHE A 207 -9.22 -21.91 0.23
C PHE A 207 -9.49 -21.13 -1.04
N ALA A 208 -8.52 -20.38 -1.58
CA ALA A 208 -8.68 -19.64 -2.84
C ALA A 208 -8.90 -20.57 -4.04
N LEU A 209 -8.26 -21.74 -4.07
CA LEU A 209 -8.48 -22.76 -5.09
C LEU A 209 -9.95 -23.19 -5.14
N LEU A 210 -10.57 -23.37 -3.97
CA LEU A 210 -11.93 -23.85 -3.80
C LEU A 210 -12.97 -22.73 -3.90
N ALA A 211 -12.71 -21.60 -3.23
CA ALA A 211 -13.68 -20.51 -3.06
C ALA A 211 -13.80 -19.59 -4.28
N VAL A 212 -12.71 -19.36 -5.03
CA VAL A 212 -12.76 -18.48 -6.19
C VAL A 212 -13.36 -19.22 -7.38
N PRO A 213 -14.52 -18.77 -7.92
CA PRO A 213 -15.20 -19.46 -9.02
C PRO A 213 -14.33 -19.54 -10.27
N LYS A 214 -14.43 -20.69 -10.98
CA LYS A 214 -13.67 -20.91 -12.22
C LYS A 214 -14.05 -19.91 -13.35
N GLN A 215 -15.28 -19.43 -13.33
CA GLN A 215 -15.83 -18.47 -14.31
C GLN A 215 -15.11 -17.12 -14.24
N LEU A 216 -14.74 -16.66 -13.04
CA LEU A 216 -13.96 -15.43 -12.84
C LEU A 216 -12.48 -15.60 -13.22
N GLY A 217 -12.01 -16.83 -13.32
CA GLY A 217 -10.64 -17.15 -13.74
C GLY A 217 -10.47 -17.39 -15.23
N LYS A 218 -11.56 -17.55 -15.96
CA LYS A 218 -11.54 -17.60 -17.43
C LYS A 218 -11.63 -16.16 -17.91
N ASP A 219 -10.67 -15.77 -18.73
CA ASP A 219 -10.59 -14.44 -19.33
C ASP A 219 -11.83 -14.17 -20.21
N ALA A 220 -12.89 -13.62 -19.62
CA ALA A 220 -14.09 -13.22 -20.37
C ALA A 220 -13.76 -12.18 -21.46
N GLN A 221 -12.65 -11.45 -21.30
CA GLN A 221 -12.15 -10.51 -22.31
C GLN A 221 -11.61 -11.21 -23.58
N PHE A 222 -11.15 -12.46 -23.49
CA PHE A 222 -10.57 -13.19 -24.64
C PHE A 222 -11.55 -14.14 -25.32
N ALA A 223 -12.74 -14.34 -24.77
CA ALA A 223 -13.81 -15.12 -25.40
C ALA A 223 -14.31 -14.49 -26.72
N GLY A 224 -14.05 -13.19 -26.94
CA GLY A 224 -14.43 -12.42 -28.11
C GLY A 224 -13.36 -12.32 -29.22
N GLY A 225 -12.26 -13.11 -29.16
CA GLY A 225 -11.22 -13.08 -30.21
C GLY A 225 -10.27 -11.87 -30.14
N HIS A 226 -10.32 -11.07 -29.07
CA HIS A 226 -9.37 -9.98 -28.88
C HIS A 226 -7.98 -10.54 -28.57
N GLN A 227 -6.94 -10.02 -29.22
CA GLN A 227 -5.55 -10.40 -28.96
C GLN A 227 -5.19 -10.08 -27.50
N ARG A 228 -4.43 -10.98 -26.87
CA ARG A 228 -3.86 -10.72 -25.54
C ARG A 228 -3.00 -9.47 -25.63
N PRO A 229 -3.18 -8.49 -24.71
CA PRO A 229 -2.29 -7.34 -24.71
C PRO A 229 -0.85 -7.81 -24.45
N ASP A 230 0.08 -7.35 -25.27
CA ASP A 230 1.49 -7.62 -25.07
C ASP A 230 1.96 -7.05 -23.73
N PHE A 231 2.80 -7.82 -23.04
CA PHE A 231 3.39 -7.39 -21.78
C PHE A 231 4.67 -6.60 -22.06
N ASP A 232 4.74 -5.37 -21.57
CA ASP A 232 5.96 -4.57 -21.64
C ASP A 232 7.02 -5.04 -20.65
N TRP A 233 7.82 -6.02 -21.10
CA TRP A 233 8.94 -6.54 -20.32
C TRP A 233 10.03 -5.51 -20.10
N ALA A 234 10.33 -4.70 -21.11
CA ALA A 234 11.41 -3.72 -21.06
C ALA A 234 11.08 -2.59 -20.08
N GLY A 235 9.86 -2.02 -20.17
CA GLY A 235 9.37 -1.04 -19.21
C GLY A 235 9.26 -1.63 -17.80
N SER A 236 8.72 -2.84 -17.65
CA SER A 236 8.61 -3.48 -16.34
C SER A 236 9.96 -3.68 -15.66
N VAL A 237 10.96 -4.22 -16.37
CA VAL A 237 12.29 -4.46 -15.82
C VAL A 237 13.00 -3.14 -15.46
N THR A 238 13.00 -2.17 -16.39
CA THR A 238 13.68 -0.89 -16.14
C THR A 238 13.00 -0.08 -15.03
N GLY A 239 11.67 -0.11 -14.95
CA GLY A 239 10.91 0.52 -13.88
C GLY A 239 11.21 -0.11 -12.51
N VAL A 240 11.16 -1.44 -12.41
CA VAL A 240 11.51 -2.17 -11.18
C VAL A 240 12.94 -1.89 -10.75
N VAL A 241 13.91 -2.05 -11.67
CA VAL A 241 15.33 -1.82 -11.37
C VAL A 241 15.53 -0.39 -10.87
N GLY A 242 14.93 0.60 -11.54
CA GLY A 242 15.03 1.99 -11.15
C GLY A 242 14.46 2.26 -9.77
N LEU A 243 13.23 1.83 -9.50
CA LEU A 243 12.57 2.00 -8.20
C LEU A 243 13.34 1.29 -7.08
N VAL A 244 13.78 0.05 -7.30
CA VAL A 244 14.54 -0.72 -6.30
C VAL A 244 15.87 -0.07 -6.00
N LEU A 245 16.65 0.31 -7.01
CA LEU A 245 17.98 0.91 -6.80
C LEU A 245 17.89 2.28 -6.11
N VAL A 246 16.95 3.13 -6.52
CA VAL A 246 16.74 4.43 -5.84
C VAL A 246 16.40 4.20 -4.37
N ASN A 247 15.50 3.28 -4.07
CA ASN A 247 15.08 3.02 -2.71
C ASN A 247 16.21 2.39 -1.85
N ILE A 248 16.97 1.44 -2.40
CA ILE A 248 18.14 0.84 -1.74
C ILE A 248 19.16 1.94 -1.40
N ALA A 249 19.50 2.78 -2.36
CA ALA A 249 20.42 3.88 -2.11
C ALA A 249 19.91 4.83 -1.04
N TRP A 250 18.61 5.13 -1.08
CA TRP A 250 17.96 6.04 -0.14
C TRP A 250 17.97 5.54 1.31
N ASN A 251 17.70 4.27 1.51
CA ASN A 251 17.74 3.65 2.86
C ASN A 251 19.17 3.32 3.32
N ASN A 252 20.12 3.14 2.41
CA ASN A 252 21.54 2.94 2.72
C ASN A 252 22.29 4.25 3.03
N GLY A 253 21.78 5.38 2.55
CA GLY A 253 22.36 6.70 2.81
C GLY A 253 22.59 7.00 4.29
N PRO A 254 21.58 6.86 5.17
CA PRO A 254 21.75 7.00 6.62
C PRO A 254 22.71 6.00 7.23
N LEU A 255 22.75 4.77 6.71
CA LEU A 255 23.50 3.65 7.28
C LEU A 255 25.00 3.72 6.97
N TYR A 256 25.37 4.01 5.72
CA TYR A 256 26.76 3.99 5.25
C TYR A 256 27.31 5.39 4.94
N GLY A 257 26.46 6.40 4.97
CA GLY A 257 26.81 7.78 4.58
C GLY A 257 26.61 8.04 3.08
N TRP A 258 26.03 9.20 2.76
CA TRP A 258 25.73 9.62 1.38
C TRP A 258 26.96 9.79 0.49
N GLY A 259 28.14 10.07 1.07
CA GLY A 259 29.41 10.19 0.36
C GLY A 259 30.04 8.85 -0.04
N THR A 260 29.47 7.72 0.36
CA THR A 260 30.04 6.41 0.10
C THR A 260 29.79 6.00 -1.36
N PRO A 261 30.85 5.53 -2.09
CA PRO A 261 30.74 5.27 -3.53
C PRO A 261 29.58 4.35 -3.92
N HIS A 262 29.36 3.26 -3.22
CA HIS A 262 28.27 2.34 -3.54
C HIS A 262 26.88 2.97 -3.38
N VAL A 263 26.68 3.94 -2.46
CA VAL A 263 25.38 4.59 -2.24
C VAL A 263 25.05 5.53 -3.41
N TYR A 264 25.97 6.46 -3.74
CA TYR A 264 25.65 7.40 -4.82
C TYR A 264 25.71 6.77 -6.21
N PHE A 265 26.55 5.77 -6.47
CA PHE A 265 26.53 5.06 -7.75
C PHE A 265 25.20 4.29 -7.96
N ILE A 266 24.72 3.59 -6.93
CA ILE A 266 23.42 2.90 -6.98
C ILE A 266 22.29 3.93 -7.23
N LEU A 267 22.35 5.10 -6.58
CA LEU A 267 21.37 6.16 -6.77
C LEU A 267 21.37 6.69 -8.22
N ILE A 268 22.55 6.97 -8.78
CA ILE A 268 22.70 7.44 -10.17
C ILE A 268 22.16 6.39 -11.16
N ILE A 269 22.57 5.13 -10.99
CA ILE A 269 22.09 4.03 -11.85
C ILE A 269 20.58 3.88 -11.73
N GLY A 270 20.02 4.01 -10.53
CA GLY A 270 18.59 3.99 -10.29
C GLY A 270 17.84 5.10 -11.05
N PHE A 271 18.32 6.33 -10.99
CA PHE A 271 17.71 7.44 -11.76
C PHE A 271 17.88 7.27 -13.27
N LEU A 272 19.01 6.76 -13.73
CA LEU A 272 19.20 6.43 -15.17
C LEU A 272 18.22 5.33 -15.62
N ALA A 273 17.98 4.33 -14.79
CA ALA A 273 17.01 3.28 -15.09
C ALA A 273 15.57 3.84 -15.12
N LEU A 274 15.20 4.76 -14.20
CA LEU A 274 13.89 5.44 -14.25
C LEU A 274 13.75 6.34 -15.48
N ALA A 275 14.79 7.05 -15.87
CA ALA A 275 14.78 7.84 -17.10
C ALA A 275 14.60 6.95 -18.34
N THR A 276 15.30 5.79 -18.38
CA THR A 276 15.13 4.78 -19.42
C THR A 276 13.71 4.20 -19.43
N PHE A 277 13.14 3.92 -18.25
CA PHE A 277 11.75 3.48 -18.11
C PHE A 277 10.79 4.48 -18.75
N LEU A 278 10.86 5.76 -18.38
CA LEU A 278 9.99 6.81 -18.95
C LEU A 278 10.18 6.97 -20.46
N TRP A 279 11.38 6.78 -20.96
CA TRP A 279 11.66 6.82 -22.39
C TRP A 279 11.05 5.61 -23.14
N ILE A 280 11.09 4.40 -22.55
CA ILE A 280 10.47 3.18 -23.10
C ILE A 280 8.94 3.35 -23.06
N GLU A 281 8.35 3.74 -21.93
CA GLU A 281 6.91 3.92 -21.75
C GLU A 281 6.32 4.93 -22.74
N GLY A 282 7.08 6.00 -23.08
CA GLY A 282 6.67 6.96 -24.10
C GLY A 282 6.63 6.41 -25.53
N ARG A 283 7.18 5.19 -25.77
CA ARG A 283 7.24 4.55 -27.09
C ARG A 283 6.56 3.18 -27.15
N ALA A 284 6.23 2.59 -26.01
CA ALA A 284 5.61 1.28 -25.93
C ALA A 284 4.19 1.29 -26.53
N VAL A 285 3.87 0.22 -27.28
CA VAL A 285 2.52 0.03 -27.85
C VAL A 285 1.49 -0.29 -26.76
N SER A 286 1.92 -0.99 -25.72
CA SER A 286 1.08 -1.34 -24.56
C SER A 286 1.80 -0.95 -23.26
N PRO A 287 1.92 0.36 -22.95
CA PRO A 287 2.70 0.81 -21.82
C PRO A 287 2.12 0.28 -20.51
N LEU A 288 3.00 -0.03 -19.54
CA LEU A 288 2.62 -0.36 -18.18
C LEU A 288 1.99 0.86 -17.50
N LEU A 289 2.54 2.03 -17.79
CA LEU A 289 2.16 3.30 -17.24
C LEU A 289 2.03 4.35 -18.36
N PRO A 290 0.83 4.55 -18.93
CA PRO A 290 0.67 5.48 -20.03
C PRO A 290 1.03 6.90 -19.58
N VAL A 291 2.14 7.44 -20.09
CA VAL A 291 2.64 8.78 -19.75
C VAL A 291 1.57 9.84 -20.07
N SER A 292 0.74 9.61 -21.08
CA SER A 292 -0.40 10.47 -21.42
C SER A 292 -1.47 10.57 -20.33
N ALA A 293 -1.56 9.61 -19.42
CA ALA A 293 -2.48 9.66 -18.29
C ALA A 293 -2.01 10.61 -17.17
N PHE A 294 -0.73 11.01 -17.18
CA PHE A 294 -0.16 11.94 -16.20
C PHE A 294 -0.47 13.39 -16.60
N ASN A 295 -1.69 13.81 -16.37
CA ASN A 295 -2.06 15.21 -16.39
C ASN A 295 -1.68 15.91 -15.06
N GLY A 296 -1.81 17.25 -15.03
CA GLY A 296 -1.48 18.02 -13.81
C GLY A 296 -2.23 17.57 -12.56
N THR A 297 -3.50 17.15 -12.66
CA THR A 297 -4.32 16.68 -11.54
C THR A 297 -3.82 15.34 -11.01
N VAL A 298 -3.52 14.38 -11.90
CA VAL A 298 -2.99 13.06 -11.52
C VAL A 298 -1.64 13.22 -10.81
N THR A 299 -0.71 13.98 -11.39
CA THR A 299 0.61 14.23 -10.78
C THR A 299 0.48 14.89 -9.41
N TYR A 300 -0.41 15.86 -9.28
CA TYR A 300 -0.66 16.56 -8.03
C TYR A 300 -1.23 15.64 -6.95
N THR A 301 -2.20 14.81 -7.32
CA THR A 301 -2.80 13.83 -6.41
C THR A 301 -1.78 12.78 -5.97
N MET A 302 -0.94 12.30 -6.88
CA MET A 302 0.14 11.37 -6.55
C MET A 302 1.14 11.99 -5.57
N ALA A 303 1.48 13.27 -5.74
CA ALA A 303 2.34 14.01 -4.80
C ALA A 303 1.69 14.11 -3.41
N LEU A 304 0.39 14.44 -3.32
CA LEU A 304 -0.35 14.49 -2.06
C LEU A 304 -0.35 13.12 -1.34
N ILE A 305 -0.66 12.05 -2.06
CA ILE A 305 -0.61 10.69 -1.53
C ILE A 305 0.80 10.37 -1.02
N GLY A 306 1.84 10.64 -1.82
CA GLY A 306 3.22 10.37 -1.44
C GLY A 306 3.66 11.11 -0.18
N ILE A 307 3.34 12.38 -0.08
CA ILE A 307 3.67 13.22 1.08
C ILE A 307 2.92 12.77 2.33
N GLY A 308 1.62 12.53 2.24
CA GLY A 308 0.78 12.10 3.37
C GLY A 308 1.20 10.73 3.91
N TRP A 309 1.34 9.75 3.03
CA TRP A 309 1.72 8.39 3.43
C TRP A 309 3.19 8.26 3.81
N GLY A 310 4.08 9.08 3.24
CA GLY A 310 5.45 9.21 3.71
C GLY A 310 5.51 9.73 5.15
N SER A 311 4.72 10.75 5.46
CA SER A 311 4.56 11.26 6.83
C SER A 311 4.03 10.17 7.77
N PHE A 312 2.99 9.42 7.36
CA PHE A 312 2.47 8.28 8.13
C PHE A 312 3.54 7.22 8.40
N GLY A 313 4.37 6.87 7.40
CA GLY A 313 5.46 5.90 7.56
C GLY A 313 6.44 6.30 8.66
N ILE A 314 6.81 7.57 8.71
CA ILE A 314 7.65 8.14 9.78
C ILE A 314 6.92 8.01 11.13
N TRP A 315 5.64 8.43 11.18
CA TRP A 315 4.87 8.40 12.41
C TRP A 315 4.79 7.01 13.01
N ILE A 316 4.40 6.01 12.24
CA ILE A 316 4.17 4.66 12.76
C ILE A 316 5.48 4.02 13.25
N TYR A 317 6.56 4.13 12.48
CA TYR A 317 7.85 3.53 12.81
C TYR A 317 8.47 4.16 14.06
N TYR A 318 8.54 5.48 14.12
CA TYR A 318 9.17 6.19 15.25
C TYR A 318 8.28 6.20 16.49
N SER A 319 6.96 6.11 16.38
CA SER A 319 6.06 5.94 17.53
C SER A 319 6.25 4.57 18.18
N TRP A 320 6.44 3.52 17.38
CA TRP A 320 6.76 2.18 17.90
C TRP A 320 8.07 2.17 18.66
N ARG A 321 9.12 2.68 18.06
CA ARG A 321 10.44 2.81 18.68
C ARG A 321 10.40 3.66 19.95
N PHE A 322 9.68 4.77 19.95
CA PHE A 322 9.53 5.61 21.14
C PHE A 322 8.90 4.84 22.31
N LEU A 323 7.87 4.09 22.07
CA LEU A 323 7.20 3.32 23.11
C LEU A 323 8.08 2.17 23.63
N GLU A 324 8.81 1.49 22.76
CA GLU A 324 9.69 0.39 23.14
C GLU A 324 11.03 0.87 23.71
N GLU A 325 11.74 1.76 23.03
CA GLU A 325 13.11 2.14 23.39
C GLU A 325 13.17 3.22 24.49
N ILE A 326 12.25 4.19 24.50
CA ILE A 326 12.23 5.30 25.46
C ILE A 326 11.34 5.00 26.67
N ARG A 327 10.13 4.46 26.43
CA ARG A 327 9.20 4.12 27.51
C ARG A 327 9.40 2.72 28.07
N GLY A 328 10.23 1.89 27.45
CA GLY A 328 10.53 0.52 27.89
C GLY A 328 9.31 -0.40 27.84
N GLN A 329 8.32 -0.08 27.02
CA GLN A 329 7.12 -0.91 26.90
C GLN A 329 7.42 -2.19 26.11
N THR A 330 6.68 -3.24 26.45
CA THR A 330 6.81 -4.51 25.71
C THR A 330 6.09 -4.40 24.36
N PRO A 331 6.56 -5.10 23.30
CA PRO A 331 5.92 -5.10 21.99
C PRO A 331 4.43 -5.46 22.04
N LEU A 332 4.04 -6.36 22.95
CA LEU A 332 2.64 -6.74 23.12
C LEU A 332 1.80 -5.59 23.66
N LEU A 333 2.31 -4.83 24.64
CA LEU A 333 1.63 -3.66 25.18
C LEU A 333 1.51 -2.57 24.10
N VAL A 334 2.60 -2.29 23.38
CA VAL A 334 2.58 -1.32 22.27
C VAL A 334 1.56 -1.72 21.22
N SER A 335 1.54 -2.99 20.80
CA SER A 335 0.55 -3.48 19.84
C SER A 335 -0.89 -3.34 20.35
N ALA A 336 -1.11 -3.57 21.64
CA ALA A 336 -2.42 -3.37 22.27
C ALA A 336 -2.82 -1.88 22.30
N GLU A 337 -1.89 -0.99 22.55
CA GLU A 337 -2.12 0.46 22.51
C GLU A 337 -2.53 0.97 21.11
N PHE A 338 -2.16 0.28 20.03
CA PHE A 338 -2.61 0.60 18.68
C PHE A 338 -3.98 0.02 18.30
N THR A 339 -4.62 -0.82 19.15
CA THR A 339 -5.94 -1.39 18.83
C THR A 339 -7.08 -0.37 18.63
N PRO A 340 -7.10 0.83 19.25
CA PRO A 340 -8.10 1.83 18.94
C PRO A 340 -8.13 2.25 17.48
N ALA A 341 -7.00 2.16 16.77
CA ALA A 341 -6.93 2.44 15.34
C ALA A 341 -7.85 1.53 14.50
N LEU A 342 -8.17 0.31 14.98
CA LEU A 342 -9.11 -0.60 14.30
C LEU A 342 -10.51 0.00 14.22
N ILE A 343 -11.00 0.52 15.33
CA ILE A 343 -12.34 1.12 15.42
C ILE A 343 -12.35 2.45 14.66
N CYS A 344 -11.33 3.27 14.88
CA CYS A 344 -11.22 4.58 14.23
C CYS A 344 -11.07 4.45 12.72
N GLY A 345 -10.36 3.42 12.21
CA GLY A 345 -10.27 3.12 10.79
C GLY A 345 -11.64 2.76 10.18
N LEU A 346 -12.47 1.96 10.85
CA LEU A 346 -13.84 1.67 10.40
C LEU A 346 -14.70 2.94 10.35
N ILE A 347 -14.60 3.80 11.37
CA ILE A 347 -15.31 5.09 11.41
C ILE A 347 -14.81 6.00 10.28
N ALA A 348 -13.50 6.09 10.08
CA ALA A 348 -12.89 6.90 9.03
C ALA A 348 -13.31 6.41 7.64
N ALA A 349 -13.31 5.10 7.39
CA ALA A 349 -13.78 4.51 6.13
C ALA A 349 -15.27 4.82 5.86
N GLY A 350 -16.12 4.70 6.89
CA GLY A 350 -17.54 5.07 6.81
C GLY A 350 -17.72 6.56 6.52
N ALA A 351 -17.00 7.42 7.24
CA ALA A 351 -17.02 8.87 7.04
C ALA A 351 -16.55 9.23 5.61
N THR A 352 -15.52 8.57 5.10
CA THR A 352 -15.02 8.76 3.74
C THR A 352 -16.08 8.41 2.71
N GLY A 353 -16.75 7.26 2.85
CA GLY A 353 -17.84 6.87 1.96
C GLY A 353 -18.97 7.90 1.93
N PHE A 354 -19.35 8.43 3.10
CA PHE A 354 -20.34 9.51 3.19
C PHE A 354 -19.82 10.80 2.54
N MET A 355 -18.61 11.21 2.81
CA MET A 355 -18.03 12.45 2.28
C MET A 355 -17.88 12.40 0.75
N LEU A 356 -17.41 11.31 0.18
CA LEU A 356 -17.27 11.16 -1.27
C LEU A 356 -18.61 11.28 -2.02
N THR A 357 -19.73 11.06 -1.35
CA THR A 357 -21.08 11.22 -1.93
C THR A 357 -21.71 12.58 -1.69
N HIS A 358 -21.19 13.40 -0.75
CA HIS A 358 -21.82 14.67 -0.34
C HIS A 358 -20.88 15.88 -0.46
N THR A 359 -19.58 15.66 -0.59
CA THR A 359 -18.60 16.75 -0.67
C THR A 359 -17.64 16.54 -1.86
N PRO A 360 -17.01 17.61 -2.34
CA PRO A 360 -15.96 17.48 -3.37
C PRO A 360 -14.82 16.57 -2.89
N VAL A 361 -14.32 15.71 -3.76
CA VAL A 361 -13.23 14.78 -3.42
C VAL A 361 -11.96 15.53 -3.00
N SER A 362 -11.72 16.71 -3.57
CA SER A 362 -10.61 17.60 -3.18
C SER A 362 -10.70 18.07 -1.72
N PHE A 363 -11.91 18.26 -1.17
CA PHE A 363 -12.12 18.58 0.24
C PHE A 363 -11.79 17.38 1.14
N THR A 364 -12.21 16.19 0.78
CA THR A 364 -11.87 14.94 1.50
C THR A 364 -10.36 14.73 1.54
N MET A 365 -9.65 14.98 0.43
CA MET A 365 -8.20 14.90 0.37
C MET A 365 -7.52 15.93 1.29
N LEU A 366 -8.01 17.17 1.33
CA LEU A 366 -7.48 18.20 2.23
C LEU A 366 -7.66 17.81 3.70
N LEU A 367 -8.83 17.30 4.09
CA LEU A 367 -9.06 16.82 5.45
C LEU A 367 -8.13 15.67 5.84
N ALA A 368 -7.86 14.75 4.91
CA ALA A 368 -6.88 13.69 5.12
C ALA A 368 -5.48 14.26 5.42
N MET A 369 -5.03 15.27 4.67
CA MET A 369 -3.73 15.92 4.92
C MET A 369 -3.70 16.63 6.27
N ILE A 370 -4.80 17.28 6.67
CA ILE A 370 -4.93 17.91 8.00
C ILE A 370 -4.86 16.85 9.12
N ALA A 371 -5.49 15.69 8.93
CA ALA A 371 -5.44 14.60 9.91
C ALA A 371 -4.01 14.06 10.07
N PHE A 372 -3.27 13.84 8.97
CA PHE A 372 -1.85 13.47 9.03
C PHE A 372 -1.03 14.51 9.79
N LEU A 373 -1.20 15.80 9.48
CA LEU A 373 -0.48 16.88 10.17
C LEU A 373 -0.82 16.92 11.66
N ALA A 374 -2.10 16.84 12.02
CA ALA A 374 -2.55 16.89 13.41
C ALA A 374 -1.96 15.72 14.22
N GLY A 375 -2.01 14.48 13.71
CA GLY A 375 -1.43 13.32 14.36
C GLY A 375 0.09 13.44 14.53
N GLN A 376 0.80 13.93 13.51
CA GLN A 376 2.25 14.17 13.59
C GLN A 376 2.61 15.24 14.61
N VAL A 377 1.92 16.38 14.62
CA VAL A 377 2.18 17.48 15.57
C VAL A 377 1.96 17.01 17.00
N ILE A 378 0.82 16.35 17.26
CA ILE A 378 0.49 15.84 18.60
C ILE A 378 1.60 14.89 19.08
N THR A 379 2.10 14.00 18.20
CA THR A 379 3.14 13.04 18.56
C THR A 379 4.50 13.73 18.75
N ALA A 380 4.88 14.67 17.88
CA ALA A 380 6.18 15.33 17.94
C ALA A 380 6.41 16.15 19.22
N PHE A 381 5.32 16.71 19.77
CA PHE A 381 5.37 17.53 20.99
C PHE A 381 5.04 16.76 22.27
N GLN A 382 4.89 15.42 22.19
CA GLN A 382 4.59 14.65 23.41
C GLN A 382 5.77 14.60 24.39
N PRO A 383 5.52 14.75 25.71
CA PRO A 383 6.51 14.51 26.74
C PRO A 383 6.91 13.03 26.82
N THR A 384 8.18 12.78 27.19
CA THR A 384 8.69 11.40 27.31
C THR A 384 7.95 10.58 28.35
N GLN A 385 7.58 11.22 29.49
CA GLN A 385 6.87 10.58 30.59
C GLN A 385 5.43 11.07 30.67
N GLN A 386 4.64 10.72 29.69
CA GLN A 386 3.21 11.04 29.67
C GLN A 386 2.40 9.75 29.62
N ILE A 387 1.23 9.77 30.28
CA ILE A 387 0.31 8.63 30.21
C ILE A 387 -0.17 8.41 28.76
N TYR A 388 -0.39 7.16 28.41
CA TYR A 388 -0.86 6.78 27.08
C TYR A 388 -2.10 7.53 26.60
N TRP A 389 -3.10 7.69 27.49
CA TRP A 389 -4.41 8.30 27.19
C TRP A 389 -4.36 9.78 26.78
N ALA A 390 -3.24 10.44 26.98
CA ALA A 390 -3.07 11.83 26.57
C ALA A 390 -2.76 11.94 25.06
N GLN A 391 -1.56 12.39 24.68
CA GLN A 391 -1.23 12.69 23.27
C GLN A 391 -1.12 11.45 22.39
N MET A 392 -0.55 10.34 22.89
CA MET A 392 -0.36 9.13 22.07
C MET A 392 -1.69 8.54 21.63
N PHE A 393 -2.65 8.36 22.55
CA PHE A 393 -3.99 7.87 22.22
C PHE A 393 -4.68 8.77 21.21
N VAL A 394 -4.63 10.09 21.40
CA VAL A 394 -5.26 11.07 20.51
C VAL A 394 -4.66 10.97 19.09
N ALA A 395 -3.34 10.84 18.98
CA ALA A 395 -2.67 10.64 17.68
C ALA A 395 -3.10 9.34 17.00
N ILE A 396 -3.21 8.24 17.76
CA ILE A 396 -3.67 6.93 17.25
C ILE A 396 -5.13 7.00 16.76
N VAL A 397 -5.97 7.82 17.39
CA VAL A 397 -7.37 8.04 16.98
C VAL A 397 -7.46 8.88 15.70
N ILE A 398 -6.59 9.89 15.54
CA ILE A 398 -6.66 10.83 14.42
C ILE A 398 -6.01 10.26 13.15
N MET A 399 -4.88 9.54 13.26
CA MET A 399 -4.11 9.06 12.11
C MET A 399 -4.90 8.22 11.09
N PRO A 400 -5.81 7.31 11.48
CA PRO A 400 -6.64 6.56 10.55
C PRO A 400 -7.45 7.45 9.60
N PHE A 401 -7.91 8.63 10.02
CA PHE A 401 -8.62 9.55 9.14
C PHE A 401 -7.73 10.05 8.00
N GLY A 402 -6.43 10.26 8.24
CA GLY A 402 -5.48 10.57 7.17
C GLY A 402 -5.38 9.44 6.15
N MET A 403 -5.21 8.21 6.61
CA MET A 403 -5.03 7.03 5.77
C MET A 403 -6.30 6.67 4.99
N ASP A 404 -7.40 6.47 5.71
CA ASP A 404 -8.64 5.92 5.16
C ASP A 404 -9.46 6.96 4.36
N MET A 405 -9.15 8.25 4.48
CA MET A 405 -9.69 9.29 3.60
C MET A 405 -8.84 9.50 2.35
N SER A 406 -7.49 9.54 2.48
CA SER A 406 -6.61 9.88 1.36
C SER A 406 -6.57 8.80 0.28
N PHE A 407 -6.56 7.52 0.64
CA PHE A 407 -6.47 6.42 -0.29
C PHE A 407 -7.68 6.33 -1.24
N PRO A 408 -8.94 6.29 -0.75
CA PRO A 408 -10.10 6.29 -1.63
C PRO A 408 -10.24 7.60 -2.42
N ALA A 409 -10.01 8.75 -1.78
CA ALA A 409 -10.08 10.05 -2.48
C ALA A 409 -9.06 10.12 -3.62
N GLY A 410 -7.82 9.71 -3.39
CA GLY A 410 -6.80 9.63 -4.43
C GLY A 410 -7.17 8.68 -5.56
N THR A 411 -7.72 7.52 -5.22
CA THR A 411 -8.17 6.51 -6.21
C THR A 411 -9.31 7.07 -7.08
N VAL A 412 -10.28 7.76 -6.49
CA VAL A 412 -11.40 8.38 -7.22
C VAL A 412 -10.88 9.50 -8.13
N ILE A 413 -10.03 10.41 -7.63
CA ILE A 413 -9.47 11.49 -8.45
C ILE A 413 -8.69 10.91 -9.64
N LEU A 414 -7.82 9.93 -9.40
CA LEU A 414 -7.06 9.30 -10.48
C LEU A 414 -7.98 8.61 -11.50
N SER A 415 -8.94 7.83 -11.01
CA SER A 415 -9.89 7.09 -11.88
C SER A 415 -10.69 8.04 -12.77
N ASN A 416 -11.15 9.18 -12.25
CA ASN A 416 -11.95 10.15 -12.99
C ASN A 416 -11.13 10.94 -14.04
N HIS A 417 -9.81 11.06 -13.83
CA HIS A 417 -8.91 11.78 -14.74
C HIS A 417 -8.13 10.87 -15.68
N MET A 418 -8.31 9.57 -15.59
CA MET A 418 -7.71 8.59 -16.49
C MET A 418 -8.69 8.13 -17.58
N PRO A 419 -8.20 7.82 -18.80
CA PRO A 419 -9.00 7.16 -19.82
C PRO A 419 -9.67 5.90 -19.28
N ARG A 420 -10.89 5.57 -19.76
CA ARG A 420 -11.65 4.42 -19.29
C ARG A 420 -10.88 3.10 -19.32
N GLU A 421 -10.01 2.94 -20.30
CA GLU A 421 -9.13 1.78 -20.49
C GLU A 421 -8.10 1.61 -19.35
N HIS A 422 -7.76 2.71 -18.66
CA HIS A 422 -6.72 2.76 -17.62
C HIS A 422 -7.25 2.99 -16.20
N GLN A 423 -8.57 3.11 -16.03
CA GLN A 423 -9.16 3.34 -14.69
C GLN A 423 -8.81 2.25 -13.67
N GLY A 424 -8.65 1.00 -14.13
CA GLY A 424 -8.18 -0.11 -13.27
C GLY A 424 -6.77 0.07 -12.71
N LEU A 425 -5.94 0.90 -13.35
CA LEU A 425 -4.57 1.20 -12.87
C LEU A 425 -4.57 2.22 -11.73
N ALA A 426 -5.62 3.02 -11.55
CA ALA A 426 -5.65 4.11 -10.57
C ALA A 426 -5.37 3.59 -9.15
N ALA A 427 -6.07 2.57 -8.70
CA ALA A 427 -5.86 1.99 -7.37
C ALA A 427 -4.45 1.38 -7.20
N SER A 428 -3.91 0.75 -8.25
CA SER A 428 -2.56 0.19 -8.23
C SER A 428 -1.50 1.29 -8.16
N LEU A 429 -1.69 2.41 -8.86
CA LEU A 429 -0.80 3.59 -8.79
C LEU A 429 -0.80 4.21 -7.40
N VAL A 430 -1.99 4.40 -6.81
CA VAL A 430 -2.10 4.90 -5.43
C VAL A 430 -1.39 3.95 -4.46
N ASN A 431 -1.59 2.64 -4.58
CA ASN A 431 -0.90 1.64 -3.74
C ASN A 431 0.63 1.68 -3.92
N THR A 432 1.11 1.81 -5.16
CA THR A 432 2.55 1.96 -5.44
C THR A 432 3.08 3.19 -4.73
N MET A 433 2.41 4.34 -4.87
CA MET A 433 2.84 5.58 -4.25
C MET A 433 2.82 5.48 -2.72
N VAL A 434 1.78 4.89 -2.13
CA VAL A 434 1.67 4.64 -0.68
C VAL A 434 2.88 3.86 -0.16
N ASN A 435 3.12 2.68 -0.70
CA ASN A 435 4.18 1.81 -0.18
C ASN A 435 5.58 2.38 -0.46
N TYR A 436 5.79 2.95 -1.65
CA TYR A 436 7.06 3.51 -2.03
C TYR A 436 7.42 4.76 -1.22
N SER A 437 6.44 5.63 -0.97
CA SER A 437 6.65 6.85 -0.18
C SER A 437 6.94 6.58 1.29
N ILE A 438 6.34 5.53 1.89
CA ILE A 438 6.68 5.09 3.24
C ILE A 438 8.18 4.75 3.32
N SER A 439 8.67 3.95 2.36
CA SER A 439 10.07 3.53 2.36
C SER A 439 11.03 4.68 2.12
N ILE A 440 10.74 5.59 1.19
CA ILE A 440 11.56 6.80 0.95
C ILE A 440 11.58 7.72 2.17
N ALA A 441 10.42 7.96 2.77
CA ALA A 441 10.30 8.85 3.92
C ALA A 441 11.04 8.31 5.16
N LEU A 442 11.08 6.99 5.35
CA LEU A 442 11.89 6.36 6.40
C LEU A 442 13.38 6.60 6.17
N GLY A 443 13.87 6.54 4.94
CA GLY A 443 15.26 6.88 4.61
C GLY A 443 15.58 8.36 4.84
N ILE A 444 14.64 9.27 4.56
CA ILE A 444 14.80 10.71 4.89
C ILE A 444 14.90 10.90 6.41
N ALA A 445 13.93 10.34 7.14
CA ALA A 445 13.89 10.46 8.60
C ALA A 445 15.12 9.82 9.25
N GLY A 446 15.57 8.65 8.76
CA GLY A 446 16.79 8.00 9.22
C GLY A 446 18.05 8.83 8.96
N THR A 447 18.12 9.58 7.84
CA THR A 447 19.22 10.52 7.60
C THR A 447 19.22 11.63 8.65
N VAL A 448 18.04 12.19 8.97
CA VAL A 448 17.91 13.24 9.99
C VAL A 448 18.26 12.68 11.36
N GLU A 449 17.78 11.48 11.69
CA GLU A 449 18.08 10.80 12.97
C GLU A 449 19.57 10.67 13.19
N VAL A 450 20.31 10.11 12.24
CA VAL A 450 21.75 9.85 12.36
C VAL A 450 22.56 11.14 12.55
N GLN A 451 22.10 12.27 11.98
CA GLN A 451 22.78 13.56 12.13
C GLN A 451 22.59 14.19 13.52
N VAL A 452 21.55 13.78 14.26
CA VAL A 452 21.16 14.45 15.51
C VAL A 452 21.34 13.56 16.74
N ASN A 453 21.34 12.24 16.56
CA ASN A 453 21.33 11.29 17.67
C ASN A 453 22.69 11.04 18.33
N ASN A 454 23.76 11.73 17.92
CA ASN A 454 25.13 11.58 18.48
C ASN A 454 25.58 10.12 18.64
N GLY A 455 25.19 9.24 17.71
CA GLY A 455 25.48 7.81 17.78
C GLY A 455 24.50 6.98 18.62
N GLY A 456 23.45 7.58 19.19
CA GLY A 456 22.37 6.87 19.89
C GLY A 456 22.80 6.15 21.17
N VAL A 457 23.79 6.69 21.89
CA VAL A 457 24.37 6.03 23.08
C VAL A 457 23.52 6.25 24.33
N THR A 458 22.93 7.45 24.46
CA THR A 458 22.09 7.79 25.63
C THR A 458 20.62 7.82 25.26
N PRO A 459 19.68 7.59 26.22
CA PRO A 459 18.25 7.75 25.97
C PRO A 459 17.87 9.16 25.45
N GLN A 460 18.62 10.19 25.84
CA GLN A 460 18.44 11.56 25.38
C GLN A 460 18.85 11.70 23.89
N ASP A 461 19.92 11.06 23.47
CA ASP A 461 20.36 11.05 22.08
C ASP A 461 19.34 10.33 21.19
N ILE A 462 18.89 9.16 21.61
CA ILE A 462 17.84 8.39 20.92
C ILE A 462 16.56 9.22 20.81
N MET A 463 16.12 9.85 21.91
CA MET A 463 14.93 10.69 21.92
C MET A 463 15.06 11.91 21.00
N SER A 464 16.25 12.51 20.94
CA SER A 464 16.54 13.64 20.03
C SER A 464 16.40 13.21 18.57
N GLY A 465 16.94 12.06 18.22
CA GLY A 465 16.80 11.45 16.89
C GLY A 465 15.33 11.17 16.52
N ILE A 466 14.58 10.51 17.41
CA ILE A 466 13.14 10.22 17.22
C ILE A 466 12.36 11.52 17.05
N ARG A 467 12.59 12.53 17.88
CA ARG A 467 11.85 13.80 17.82
C ARG A 467 12.12 14.56 16.52
N CYS A 468 13.38 14.62 16.06
CA CYS A 468 13.72 15.23 14.79
C CYS A 468 13.12 14.48 13.59
N SER A 469 13.03 13.16 13.69
CA SER A 469 12.32 12.35 12.70
C SER A 469 10.82 12.66 12.66
N TRP A 470 10.17 12.83 13.80
CA TRP A 470 8.77 13.30 13.84
C TRP A 470 8.62 14.72 13.26
N PHE A 471 9.54 15.64 13.55
CA PHE A 471 9.51 16.97 12.92
C PHE A 471 9.67 16.91 11.40
N THR A 472 10.45 15.95 10.90
CA THR A 472 10.49 15.67 9.44
C THR A 472 9.12 15.22 8.93
N GLY A 473 8.43 14.35 9.67
CA GLY A 473 7.05 13.97 9.38
C GLY A 473 6.06 15.15 9.43
N VAL A 474 6.20 16.05 10.41
CA VAL A 474 5.42 17.31 10.48
C VAL A 474 5.66 18.20 9.27
N ALA A 475 6.92 18.36 8.85
CA ALA A 475 7.27 19.15 7.68
C ALA A 475 6.65 18.58 6.41
N LEU A 476 6.73 17.26 6.20
CA LEU A 476 6.08 16.58 5.08
C LEU A 476 4.56 16.77 5.11
N ALA A 477 3.90 16.47 6.24
CA ALA A 477 2.46 16.63 6.37
C ALA A 477 2.01 18.08 6.20
N GLY A 478 2.80 19.06 6.69
CA GLY A 478 2.58 20.49 6.48
C GLY A 478 2.62 20.87 5.01
N CYS A 479 3.62 20.38 4.27
CA CYS A 479 3.65 20.53 2.80
C CYS A 479 2.40 19.89 2.16
N GLY A 480 1.96 18.75 2.65
CA GLY A 480 0.74 18.08 2.20
C GLY A 480 -0.51 18.95 2.40
N VAL A 481 -0.65 19.60 3.56
CA VAL A 481 -1.77 20.52 3.83
C VAL A 481 -1.73 21.73 2.91
N VAL A 482 -0.56 22.36 2.72
CA VAL A 482 -0.42 23.52 1.82
C VAL A 482 -0.79 23.13 0.38
N LEU A 483 -0.24 22.04 -0.11
CA LEU A 483 -0.56 21.55 -1.45
C LEU A 483 -2.05 21.16 -1.55
N GLY A 484 -2.61 20.43 -0.56
CA GLY A 484 -4.01 20.07 -0.52
C GLY A 484 -4.95 21.27 -0.52
N ALA A 485 -4.60 22.33 0.22
CA ALA A 485 -5.34 23.60 0.22
C ALA A 485 -5.30 24.29 -1.16
N ILE A 486 -4.13 24.36 -1.79
CA ILE A 486 -4.01 24.89 -3.15
C ILE A 486 -4.85 24.08 -4.14
N TYR A 487 -4.83 22.75 -4.04
CA TYR A 487 -5.63 21.89 -4.90
C TYR A 487 -7.13 22.13 -4.68
N PHE A 488 -7.58 22.16 -3.43
CA PHE A 488 -8.97 22.43 -3.08
C PHE A 488 -9.44 23.79 -3.61
N VAL A 489 -8.67 24.86 -3.36
CA VAL A 489 -9.01 26.21 -3.84
C VAL A 489 -9.09 26.25 -5.37
N ARG A 490 -8.14 25.62 -6.08
CA ARG A 490 -8.18 25.54 -7.55
C ARG A 490 -9.40 24.77 -8.06
N ALA A 491 -9.76 23.68 -7.43
CA ALA A 491 -10.96 22.92 -7.75
C ALA A 491 -12.23 23.77 -7.53
N MET A 492 -12.30 24.47 -6.39
CA MET A 492 -13.42 25.37 -6.08
C MET A 492 -13.58 26.52 -7.06
N VAL A 493 -12.47 27.12 -7.52
CA VAL A 493 -12.50 28.22 -8.50
C VAL A 493 -12.93 27.73 -9.88
N LYS A 494 -12.53 26.51 -10.28
CA LYS A 494 -12.84 25.97 -11.62
C LYS A 494 -14.24 25.35 -11.71
N GLU A 495 -14.65 24.59 -10.72
CA GLU A 495 -15.80 23.68 -10.76
C GLU A 495 -16.90 24.07 -9.77
N GLY A 496 -16.59 24.95 -8.80
CA GLY A 496 -17.47 25.27 -7.68
C GLY A 496 -17.62 24.09 -6.70
N TRP A 497 -18.58 24.18 -5.79
CA TRP A 497 -18.91 23.09 -4.86
C TRP A 497 -19.70 22.01 -5.61
N LYS A 498 -19.02 21.23 -6.44
CA LYS A 498 -19.62 20.10 -7.16
C LYS A 498 -19.26 18.80 -6.47
N VAL A 499 -20.28 18.00 -6.19
CA VAL A 499 -20.13 16.60 -5.82
C VAL A 499 -19.98 15.82 -7.12
N GLU A 500 -18.92 15.05 -7.27
CA GLU A 500 -18.72 14.22 -8.45
C GLU A 500 -19.81 13.13 -8.46
N SER A 501 -20.74 13.21 -9.42
CA SER A 501 -21.76 12.19 -9.62
C SER A 501 -21.11 10.92 -10.16
N HIS A 502 -21.20 9.84 -9.41
CA HIS A 502 -20.73 8.50 -9.79
C HIS A 502 -21.61 7.85 -10.86
#